data_732cfb5d6a4af6adea8fb35e3b26ee0c
#
_entry.id   732cfb5d6a4af6adea8fb35e3b26ee0c
#
_cell.length_a   1.000
_cell.length_b   1.000
_cell.length_c   1.000
_cell.angle_alpha   90.00
_cell.angle_beta   90.00
_cell.angle_gamma   90.00
#
_symmetry.space_group_name_H-M   'P 1'
#
loop_
_entity.id
_entity.type
_entity.pdbx_description
1 polymer ?
#
loop_
_entity_poly.entity_id
_entity_poly.type
_entity_poly.pdbx_seq_one_letter_code
_entity_poly.pdbx_strand_id
1 'polypeptide(L)'
;MCTVFAESEVVSLIADDTPTPDIIHGLDVSVARKTAALARRVGGEPPYLMTGGVANNEGVVRALSDVLGAPVATHEDSQLCGAIGAAVLGIRRLSR
;
A
#
# COMPACT_ATOMS: atom_id res chain seq x y z
N MET A 1 -2.20 2.25 -9.79
CA MET A 1 -3.50 1.83 -10.35
C MET A 1 -4.55 2.81 -9.89
N CYS A 2 -5.36 3.35 -10.78
CA CYS A 2 -6.45 4.22 -10.37
C CYS A 2 -7.70 3.41 -10.03
N THR A 3 -8.62 4.02 -9.29
CA THR A 3 -9.88 3.39 -8.87
C THR A 3 -10.69 2.82 -10.04
N VAL A 4 -10.66 3.48 -11.20
CA VAL A 4 -11.39 3.04 -12.39
C VAL A 4 -10.90 1.67 -12.88
N PHE A 5 -9.61 1.43 -12.89
CA PHE A 5 -9.05 0.12 -13.27
C PHE A 5 -9.41 -0.96 -12.27
N ALA A 6 -9.37 -0.65 -10.96
CA ALA A 6 -9.77 -1.59 -9.92
C ALA A 6 -11.25 -1.95 -10.05
N GLU A 7 -12.10 -0.97 -10.33
CA GLU A 7 -13.54 -1.18 -10.54
C GLU A 7 -13.81 -2.10 -11.73
N SER A 8 -13.15 -1.87 -12.86
CA SER A 8 -13.30 -2.70 -14.06
C SER A 8 -12.88 -4.14 -13.80
N GLU A 9 -11.80 -4.36 -13.07
CA GLU A 9 -11.31 -5.68 -12.69
C GLU A 9 -12.30 -6.40 -11.78
N VAL A 10 -12.85 -5.70 -10.79
CA VAL A 10 -13.87 -6.25 -9.88
C VAL A 10 -15.12 -6.67 -10.64
N VAL A 11 -15.64 -5.83 -11.54
CA VAL A 11 -16.81 -6.14 -12.35
C VAL A 11 -16.57 -7.40 -13.17
N SER A 12 -15.40 -7.53 -13.79
CA SER A 12 -15.04 -8.70 -14.58
C SER A 12 -15.01 -9.97 -13.73
N LEU A 13 -14.44 -9.92 -12.53
CA LEU A 13 -14.36 -11.06 -11.63
C LEU A 13 -15.76 -11.46 -11.09
N ILE A 14 -16.62 -10.50 -10.82
CA ILE A 14 -18.00 -10.76 -10.42
C ILE A 14 -18.75 -11.46 -11.55
N ALA A 15 -18.55 -11.01 -12.78
CA ALA A 15 -19.19 -11.64 -13.95
C ALA A 15 -18.75 -13.10 -14.15
N ASP A 16 -17.54 -13.46 -13.71
CA ASP A 16 -17.00 -14.82 -13.76
C ASP A 16 -17.36 -15.66 -12.54
N ASP A 17 -18.29 -15.19 -11.67
CA ASP A 17 -18.71 -15.87 -10.44
C ASP A 17 -17.56 -16.17 -9.47
N THR A 18 -16.53 -15.34 -9.47
CA THR A 18 -15.39 -15.49 -8.57
C THR A 18 -15.81 -15.25 -7.11
N PRO A 19 -15.44 -16.12 -6.15
CA PRO A 19 -15.75 -15.90 -4.74
C PRO A 19 -15.19 -14.56 -4.22
N THR A 20 -15.99 -13.87 -3.39
CA THR A 20 -15.61 -12.55 -2.84
C THR A 20 -14.23 -12.51 -2.15
N PRO A 21 -13.86 -13.49 -1.29
CA PRO A 21 -12.52 -13.50 -0.70
C PRO A 21 -11.39 -13.56 -1.75
N ASP A 22 -11.61 -14.28 -2.84
CA ASP A 22 -10.63 -14.37 -3.92
C ASP A 22 -10.51 -13.05 -4.69
N ILE A 23 -11.62 -12.34 -4.87
CA ILE A 23 -11.63 -11.00 -5.48
C ILE A 23 -10.80 -10.03 -4.63
N ILE A 24 -11.03 -10.02 -3.32
CA ILE A 24 -10.29 -9.15 -2.39
C ILE A 24 -8.80 -9.48 -2.41
N HIS A 25 -8.46 -10.75 -2.35
CA HIS A 25 -7.06 -11.19 -2.42
C HIS A 25 -6.41 -10.78 -3.74
N GLY A 26 -7.10 -10.96 -4.86
CA GLY A 26 -6.62 -10.55 -6.17
C GLY A 26 -6.34 -9.06 -6.28
N LEU A 27 -7.21 -8.23 -5.70
CA LEU A 27 -7.00 -6.79 -5.63
C LEU A 27 -5.78 -6.43 -4.78
N ASP A 28 -5.64 -7.05 -3.61
CA ASP A 28 -4.48 -6.83 -2.73
C ASP A 28 -3.17 -7.17 -3.44
N VAL A 29 -3.13 -8.31 -4.13
CA VAL A 29 -1.95 -8.74 -4.89
C VAL A 29 -1.66 -7.77 -6.05
N SER A 30 -2.68 -7.32 -6.76
CA SER A 30 -2.53 -6.39 -7.88
C SER A 30 -1.94 -5.06 -7.43
N VAL A 31 -2.46 -4.50 -6.32
CA VAL A 31 -1.94 -3.27 -5.71
C VAL A 31 -0.49 -3.48 -5.23
N ALA A 32 -0.22 -4.61 -4.57
CA ALA A 32 1.11 -4.93 -4.06
C ALA A 32 2.14 -5.04 -5.18
N ARG A 33 1.82 -5.70 -6.28
CA ARG A 33 2.72 -5.84 -7.45
C ARG A 33 3.07 -4.49 -8.04
N LYS A 34 2.08 -3.61 -8.19
CA LYS A 34 2.29 -2.28 -8.74
C LYS A 34 3.15 -1.42 -7.82
N THR A 35 2.88 -1.47 -6.52
CA THR A 35 3.67 -0.75 -5.51
C THR A 35 5.10 -1.26 -5.47
N ALA A 36 5.30 -2.58 -5.50
CA ALA A 36 6.63 -3.18 -5.52
C ALA A 36 7.43 -2.77 -6.76
N ALA A 37 6.78 -2.72 -7.94
CA ALA A 37 7.42 -2.27 -9.16
C ALA A 37 7.91 -0.83 -9.05
N LEU A 38 7.10 0.06 -8.45
CA LEU A 38 7.48 1.45 -8.21
C LEU A 38 8.64 1.55 -7.21
N ALA A 39 8.62 0.76 -6.13
CA ALA A 39 9.71 0.73 -5.15
C ALA A 39 11.02 0.28 -5.78
N ARG A 40 10.98 -0.75 -6.63
CA ARG A 40 12.17 -1.24 -7.35
C ARG A 40 12.72 -0.21 -8.33
N ARG A 41 11.84 0.58 -8.92
CA ARG A 41 12.23 1.62 -9.87
C ARG A 41 13.11 2.69 -9.25
N VAL A 42 12.92 3.00 -7.97
CA VAL A 42 13.72 3.96 -7.22
C VAL A 42 14.86 3.29 -6.43
N GLY A 43 15.09 2.01 -6.66
CA GLY A 43 16.17 1.27 -5.98
C GLY A 43 15.86 0.94 -4.52
N GLY A 44 14.58 0.76 -4.19
CA GLY A 44 14.16 0.42 -2.83
C GLY A 44 14.77 -0.90 -2.34
N GLU A 45 15.27 -0.90 -1.12
CA GLU A 45 15.88 -2.05 -0.46
C GLU A 45 15.32 -2.23 0.95
N PRO A 46 15.30 -3.50 1.49
CA PRO A 46 14.90 -3.69 2.89
C PRO A 46 15.82 -2.92 3.86
N PRO A 47 15.34 -2.54 5.04
CA PRO A 47 13.97 -2.76 5.52
C PRO A 47 12.95 -1.83 4.89
N TYR A 48 11.70 -2.30 4.82
CA TYR A 48 10.58 -1.52 4.29
C TYR A 48 9.64 -1.09 5.40
N LEU A 49 9.13 0.13 5.31
CA LEU A 49 8.12 0.67 6.21
C LEU A 49 6.97 1.26 5.39
N MET A 50 5.74 0.86 5.72
CA MET A 50 4.55 1.41 5.10
C MET A 50 3.90 2.45 5.99
N THR A 51 3.56 3.60 5.43
CA THR A 51 2.87 4.69 6.12
C THR A 51 1.58 5.04 5.38
N GLY A 52 0.74 5.87 6.00
CA GLY A 52 -0.55 6.26 5.44
C GLY A 52 -1.67 5.30 5.82
N GLY A 53 -2.89 5.59 5.34
CA GLY A 53 -4.08 4.81 5.70
C GLY A 53 -4.04 3.36 5.25
N VAL A 54 -3.39 3.08 4.13
CA VAL A 54 -3.26 1.71 3.58
C VAL A 54 -2.43 0.81 4.50
N ALA A 55 -1.56 1.37 5.34
CA ALA A 55 -0.78 0.61 6.30
C ALA A 55 -1.64 -0.17 7.30
N ASN A 56 -2.91 0.22 7.48
CA ASN A 56 -3.86 -0.50 8.32
C ASN A 56 -4.54 -1.67 7.60
N ASN A 57 -4.33 -1.84 6.31
CA ASN A 57 -4.88 -2.95 5.54
C ASN A 57 -3.90 -4.13 5.56
N GLU A 58 -4.16 -5.10 6.44
CA GLU A 58 -3.30 -6.27 6.61
C GLU A 58 -3.13 -7.10 5.33
N GLY A 59 -4.18 -7.19 4.52
CA GLY A 59 -4.14 -7.93 3.25
C GLY A 59 -3.14 -7.33 2.27
N VAL A 60 -3.15 -6.01 2.12
CA VAL A 60 -2.20 -5.30 1.24
C VAL A 60 -0.77 -5.40 1.77
N VAL A 61 -0.58 -5.21 3.08
CA VAL A 61 0.74 -5.29 3.72
C VAL A 61 1.33 -6.69 3.55
N ARG A 62 0.53 -7.73 3.76
CA ARG A 62 0.97 -9.12 3.57
C ARG A 62 1.32 -9.41 2.11
N ALA A 63 0.46 -9.02 1.18
CA ALA A 63 0.70 -9.22 -0.24
C ALA A 63 1.97 -8.49 -0.70
N LEU A 64 2.18 -7.27 -0.22
CA LEU A 64 3.37 -6.48 -0.54
C LEU A 64 4.64 -7.13 0.02
N SER A 65 4.59 -7.64 1.25
CA SER A 65 5.71 -8.38 1.85
C SER A 65 6.08 -9.61 1.02
N ASP A 66 5.08 -10.35 0.54
CA ASP A 66 5.29 -11.52 -0.30
C ASP A 66 5.92 -11.16 -1.64
N VAL A 67 5.44 -10.12 -2.30
CA VAL A 67 5.96 -9.68 -3.61
C VAL A 67 7.39 -9.14 -3.48
N LEU A 68 7.68 -8.37 -2.43
CA LEU A 68 9.02 -7.82 -2.19
C LEU A 68 10.01 -8.85 -1.65
N GLY A 69 9.52 -9.98 -1.14
CA GLY A 69 10.35 -11.02 -0.54
C GLY A 69 10.98 -10.61 0.79
N ALA A 70 10.44 -9.60 1.45
CA ALA A 70 10.92 -9.11 2.74
C ALA A 70 9.75 -8.52 3.54
N PRO A 71 9.79 -8.60 4.88
CA PRO A 71 8.71 -8.04 5.70
C PRO A 71 8.55 -6.54 5.50
N VAL A 72 7.31 -6.10 5.41
CA VAL A 72 6.95 -4.68 5.41
C VAL A 72 6.43 -4.35 6.80
N ALA A 73 7.13 -3.47 7.50
CA ALA A 73 6.76 -3.03 8.83
C ALA A 73 5.72 -1.92 8.78
N THR A 74 4.86 -1.88 9.78
CA THR A 74 3.93 -0.77 10.00
C THR A 74 4.04 -0.35 11.46
N HIS A 75 3.57 0.86 11.75
CA HIS A 75 3.52 1.40 13.10
C HIS A 75 2.09 1.80 13.43
N GLU A 76 1.72 1.80 14.72
CA GLU A 76 0.37 2.22 15.14
C GLU A 76 0.01 3.63 14.65
N ASP A 77 0.99 4.52 14.49
CA ASP A 77 0.82 5.88 13.99
C ASP A 77 1.04 6.02 12.48
N SER A 78 1.19 4.92 11.75
CA SER A 78 1.48 4.95 10.31
C SER A 78 0.44 5.74 9.52
N GLN A 79 -0.83 5.67 9.90
CA GLN A 79 -1.91 6.41 9.25
C GLN A 79 -1.72 7.93 9.34
N LEU A 80 -1.11 8.42 10.42
CA LEU A 80 -0.91 9.84 10.70
C LEU A 80 0.51 10.31 10.35
N CYS A 81 1.36 9.43 9.86
CA CYS A 81 2.77 9.72 9.63
C CYS A 81 3.00 10.94 8.73
N GLY A 82 2.23 11.08 7.66
CA GLY A 82 2.31 12.24 6.77
C GLY A 82 1.94 13.54 7.47
N ALA A 83 0.86 13.53 8.27
CA ALA A 83 0.42 14.69 9.02
C ALA A 83 1.44 15.09 10.09
N ILE A 84 1.97 14.11 10.82
CA ILE A 84 3.01 14.34 11.84
C ILE A 84 4.27 14.92 11.20
N GLY A 85 4.71 14.37 10.08
CA GLY A 85 5.87 14.86 9.34
C GLY A 85 5.68 16.29 8.85
N ALA A 86 4.51 16.61 8.31
CA ALA A 86 4.17 17.97 7.87
C ALA A 86 4.19 18.95 9.03
N ALA A 87 3.67 18.57 10.20
CA ALA A 87 3.69 19.41 11.39
C ALA A 87 5.14 19.68 11.86
N VAL A 88 5.99 18.66 11.88
CA VAL A 88 7.41 18.81 12.24
C VAL A 88 8.13 19.75 11.29
N LEU A 89 7.92 19.59 9.98
CA LEU A 89 8.53 20.48 8.98
C LEU A 89 8.03 21.91 9.11
N GLY A 90 6.75 22.09 9.40
CA GLY A 90 6.16 23.41 9.65
C GLY A 90 6.81 24.11 10.86
N ILE A 91 6.97 23.40 11.96
CA ILE A 91 7.62 23.91 13.16
C ILE A 91 9.08 24.31 12.87
N ARG A 92 9.82 23.48 12.14
CA ARG A 92 11.20 23.77 11.75
C ARG A 92 11.32 25.04 10.92
N ARG A 93 10.39 25.25 9.98
CA ARG A 93 10.36 26.46 9.15
C ARG A 93 10.06 27.71 9.95
N LEU A 94 9.15 27.62 10.93
CA LEU A 94 8.79 28.76 11.79
C LEU A 94 9.89 29.10 12.78
N SER A 95 10.76 28.13 13.09
CA SER A 95 11.87 28.32 14.06
C SER A 95 13.15 28.90 13.43
N ARG A 96 13.15 29.09 12.13
CA ARG A 96 14.30 29.65 11.39
C ARG A 96 14.30 31.16 11.36
#